data_978ae867d3222ff28c7fe908634936cb
#
_entry.id   978ae867d3222ff28c7fe908634936cb
#
_cell.length_a   1.000
_cell.length_b   1.000
_cell.length_c   1.000
_cell.angle_alpha   90.00
_cell.angle_beta   90.00
_cell.angle_gamma   90.00
#
_symmetry.space_group_name_H-M   'P 1'
#
loop_
_entity.id
_entity.type
_entity.pdbx_description
1 polymer ?
#
loop_
_entity_poly.entity_id
_entity_poly.type
_entity_poly.pdbx_seq_one_letter_code
_entity_poly.pdbx_strand_id
1 'polypeptide(L)'
;YLSPDVQNQIIEICGEIIKESLVVKINAAGSFSVLADETVDIARIEQCTVCARYLNKDANDIEEVFLGFLPIQDQSGRAVADTIIKFLLDLGIIMHNLRGQCYDGASSMVGKANGVQAVVREKYPAALYTHCASHSLNLVLCAACSITDIRNCFGTLKAASNFFRKSPNRSHVLREMISLISPESRRQRLLGLCETRWVEKHDAVLSFVNLFEPVIAALEEINLNGNGESPVQANSLALALLSPAFLVSLLAEHVLAMTLPLSKKLQTRNIDMSAAIDDIDVVQQAIENHRKNSNVSFSKNFAQVQELAKKKEC
;
A
#
# COMPACT_ATOMS: atom_id res chain seq x y z
N TYR A 1 -23.70 -26.41 -15.84
CA TYR A 1 -22.46 -25.63 -15.71
C TYR A 1 -22.70 -24.14 -15.42
N LEU A 2 -23.96 -23.68 -15.44
CA LEU A 2 -24.31 -22.27 -15.24
C LEU A 2 -24.84 -21.97 -13.83
N SER A 3 -25.14 -23.01 -13.03
CA SER A 3 -25.57 -22.81 -11.64
C SER A 3 -24.42 -22.28 -10.79
N PRO A 4 -24.63 -21.27 -9.91
CA PRO A 4 -23.61 -20.79 -8.98
C PRO A 4 -22.98 -21.89 -8.14
N ASP A 5 -23.76 -22.89 -7.71
CA ASP A 5 -23.27 -24.02 -6.91
C ASP A 5 -22.25 -24.86 -7.68
N VAL A 6 -22.55 -25.18 -8.95
CA VAL A 6 -21.61 -25.94 -9.81
C VAL A 6 -20.35 -25.14 -10.09
N GLN A 7 -20.46 -23.82 -10.30
CA GLN A 7 -19.31 -22.95 -10.49
C GLN A 7 -18.43 -22.92 -9.24
N ASN A 8 -19.03 -22.80 -8.05
CA ASN A 8 -18.30 -22.82 -6.77
C ASN A 8 -17.60 -24.15 -6.54
N GLN A 9 -18.26 -25.30 -6.83
CA GLN A 9 -17.64 -26.62 -6.74
C GLN A 9 -16.44 -26.78 -7.69
N ILE A 10 -16.54 -26.27 -8.92
CA ILE A 10 -15.41 -26.31 -9.86
C ILE A 10 -14.25 -25.45 -9.34
N ILE A 11 -14.54 -24.25 -8.82
CA ILE A 11 -13.51 -23.36 -8.23
C ILE A 11 -12.83 -24.05 -7.04
N GLU A 12 -13.59 -24.73 -6.19
CA GLU A 12 -13.07 -25.45 -5.03
C GLU A 12 -12.14 -26.60 -5.46
N ILE A 13 -12.58 -27.45 -6.38
CA ILE A 13 -11.76 -28.54 -6.92
C ILE A 13 -10.47 -28.02 -7.56
N CYS A 14 -10.56 -26.96 -8.38
CA CYS A 14 -9.36 -26.32 -8.95
C CYS A 14 -8.42 -25.81 -7.86
N GLY A 15 -8.98 -25.19 -6.81
CA GLY A 15 -8.21 -24.70 -5.67
C GLY A 15 -7.50 -25.82 -4.92
N GLU A 16 -8.13 -26.96 -4.72
CA GLU A 16 -7.55 -28.14 -4.08
C GLU A 16 -6.37 -28.70 -4.91
N ILE A 17 -6.57 -28.90 -6.21
CA ILE A 17 -5.52 -29.40 -7.12
C ILE A 17 -4.30 -28.48 -7.10
N ILE A 18 -4.52 -27.15 -7.13
CA ILE A 18 -3.43 -26.18 -7.05
C ILE A 18 -2.69 -26.29 -5.72
N LYS A 19 -3.41 -26.34 -4.59
CA LYS A 19 -2.81 -26.47 -3.25
C LYS A 19 -2.00 -27.75 -3.12
N GLU A 20 -2.51 -28.88 -3.56
CA GLU A 20 -1.77 -30.15 -3.54
C GLU A 20 -0.45 -30.04 -4.34
N SER A 21 -0.50 -29.47 -5.54
CA SER A 21 0.69 -29.24 -6.34
C SER A 21 1.72 -28.33 -5.64
N LEU A 22 1.26 -27.26 -4.98
CA LEU A 22 2.12 -26.34 -4.22
C LEU A 22 2.77 -27.03 -3.02
N VAL A 23 1.99 -27.83 -2.27
CA VAL A 23 2.51 -28.58 -1.11
C VAL A 23 3.62 -29.54 -1.53
N VAL A 24 3.46 -30.25 -2.64
CA VAL A 24 4.51 -31.14 -3.18
C VAL A 24 5.79 -30.36 -3.47
N LYS A 25 5.68 -29.19 -4.12
CA LYS A 25 6.85 -28.33 -4.44
C LYS A 25 7.54 -27.79 -3.18
N ILE A 26 6.76 -27.28 -2.21
CA ILE A 26 7.28 -26.74 -0.94
C ILE A 26 8.02 -27.82 -0.17
N ASN A 27 7.46 -29.02 -0.06
CA ASN A 27 8.09 -30.15 0.63
C ASN A 27 9.35 -30.63 -0.08
N ALA A 28 9.35 -30.68 -1.41
CA ALA A 28 10.52 -31.05 -2.23
C ALA A 28 11.67 -30.04 -2.14
N ALA A 29 11.36 -28.76 -1.88
CA ALA A 29 12.36 -27.72 -1.66
C ALA A 29 13.25 -27.99 -0.44
N GLY A 30 12.71 -28.66 0.60
CA GLY A 30 13.42 -29.03 1.84
C GLY A 30 13.64 -27.88 2.81
N SER A 31 13.31 -26.66 2.44
CA SER A 31 13.27 -25.47 3.31
C SER A 31 12.30 -24.43 2.75
N PHE A 32 11.56 -23.75 3.65
CA PHE A 32 10.65 -22.69 3.27
C PHE A 32 10.51 -21.65 4.38
N SER A 33 9.94 -20.51 4.03
CA SER A 33 9.53 -19.45 4.95
C SER A 33 8.03 -19.22 4.81
N VAL A 34 7.37 -18.94 5.94
CA VAL A 34 5.96 -18.50 5.96
C VAL A 34 5.90 -16.98 5.98
N LEU A 35 4.99 -16.41 5.21
CA LEU A 35 4.64 -14.99 5.25
C LEU A 35 3.16 -14.89 5.59
N ALA A 36 2.82 -13.95 6.46
CA ALA A 36 1.42 -13.70 6.81
C ALA A 36 1.16 -12.20 6.94
N ASP A 37 -0.05 -11.80 6.56
CA ASP A 37 -0.52 -10.41 6.64
C ASP A 37 -2.02 -10.41 6.94
N GLU A 38 -2.44 -9.52 7.86
CA GLU A 38 -3.84 -9.39 8.23
C GLU A 38 -4.55 -8.42 7.29
N THR A 39 -5.75 -8.78 6.86
CA THR A 39 -6.61 -7.95 6.03
C THR A 39 -8.07 -8.11 6.45
N VAL A 40 -8.89 -7.12 6.15
CA VAL A 40 -10.32 -7.16 6.41
C VAL A 40 -11.06 -7.31 5.09
N ASP A 41 -11.92 -8.32 4.98
CA ASP A 41 -12.72 -8.55 3.78
C ASP A 41 -13.91 -7.57 3.66
N ILE A 42 -14.67 -7.68 2.56
CA ILE A 42 -15.84 -6.84 2.31
C ILE A 42 -16.93 -7.04 3.37
N ALA A 43 -17.01 -8.24 3.97
CA ALA A 43 -17.95 -8.57 5.05
C ALA A 43 -17.47 -8.08 6.43
N ARG A 44 -16.31 -7.40 6.49
CA ARG A 44 -15.62 -6.95 7.72
C ARG A 44 -15.18 -8.09 8.62
N ILE A 45 -14.90 -9.25 8.04
CA ILE A 45 -14.28 -10.37 8.75
C ILE A 45 -12.77 -10.23 8.58
N GLU A 46 -12.04 -10.30 9.69
CA GLU A 46 -10.59 -10.32 9.63
C GLU A 46 -10.10 -11.64 9.06
N GLN A 47 -9.23 -11.52 8.08
CA GLN A 47 -8.62 -12.62 7.35
C GLN A 47 -7.10 -12.53 7.50
N CYS A 48 -6.44 -13.63 7.79
CA CYS A 48 -4.99 -13.73 7.69
C CYS A 48 -4.62 -14.38 6.36
N THR A 49 -3.92 -13.65 5.53
CA THR A 49 -3.35 -14.17 4.28
C THR A 49 -2.10 -14.98 4.63
N VAL A 50 -2.00 -16.22 4.14
CA VAL A 50 -0.82 -17.06 4.34
C VAL A 50 -0.17 -17.39 3.01
N CYS A 51 1.11 -17.08 2.89
CA CYS A 51 1.95 -17.40 1.75
C CYS A 51 3.16 -18.24 2.20
N ALA A 52 3.72 -19.02 1.29
CA ALA A 52 5.00 -19.69 1.48
C ALA A 52 6.02 -19.21 0.45
N ARG A 53 7.26 -19.03 0.89
CA ARG A 53 8.41 -18.68 0.03
C ARG A 53 9.45 -19.79 0.12
N TYR A 54 9.87 -20.32 -1.02
CA TYR A 54 10.79 -21.44 -1.11
C TYR A 54 11.65 -21.35 -2.38
N LEU A 55 12.76 -22.09 -2.40
CA LEU A 55 13.60 -22.24 -3.59
C LEU A 55 13.03 -23.37 -4.46
N ASN A 56 12.54 -23.04 -5.63
CA ASN A 56 12.21 -24.04 -6.65
C ASN A 56 13.52 -24.52 -7.27
N LYS A 57 13.90 -25.76 -6.97
CA LYS A 57 15.18 -26.35 -7.44
C LYS A 57 15.21 -26.61 -8.94
N ASP A 58 14.03 -26.87 -9.55
CA ASP A 58 13.93 -27.14 -10.99
C ASP A 58 14.12 -25.86 -11.81
N ALA A 59 13.53 -24.75 -11.34
CA ALA A 59 13.67 -23.44 -11.97
C ALA A 59 14.90 -22.67 -11.48
N ASN A 60 15.55 -23.12 -10.40
CA ASN A 60 16.62 -22.42 -9.70
C ASN A 60 16.23 -20.96 -9.36
N ASP A 61 15.01 -20.76 -8.93
CA ASP A 61 14.42 -19.44 -8.62
C ASP A 61 13.63 -19.50 -7.31
N ILE A 62 13.48 -18.33 -6.67
CA ILE A 62 12.67 -18.18 -5.47
C ILE A 62 11.22 -18.00 -5.88
N GLU A 63 10.36 -18.89 -5.42
CA GLU A 63 8.92 -18.78 -5.60
C GLU A 63 8.24 -18.34 -4.30
N GLU A 64 7.30 -17.40 -4.44
CA GLU A 64 6.36 -17.00 -3.39
C GLU A 64 4.96 -17.36 -3.84
N VAL A 65 4.27 -18.19 -3.08
CA VAL A 65 2.98 -18.76 -3.44
C VAL A 65 1.94 -18.50 -2.35
N PHE A 66 0.75 -18.12 -2.78
CA PHE A 66 -0.40 -17.97 -1.90
C PHE A 66 -0.98 -19.34 -1.55
N LEU A 67 -1.24 -19.57 -0.26
CA LEU A 67 -1.80 -20.83 0.25
C LEU A 67 -3.27 -20.68 0.64
N GLY A 68 -3.67 -19.54 1.21
CA GLY A 68 -5.06 -19.33 1.59
C GLY A 68 -5.30 -18.11 2.45
N PHE A 69 -6.60 -17.84 2.67
CA PHE A 69 -7.10 -16.91 3.67
C PHE A 69 -7.62 -17.69 4.87
N LEU A 70 -7.27 -17.24 6.07
CA LEU A 70 -7.72 -17.82 7.34
C LEU A 70 -8.57 -16.80 8.09
N PRO A 71 -9.85 -17.08 8.37
CA PRO A 71 -10.65 -16.19 9.19
C PRO A 71 -10.11 -16.17 10.63
N ILE A 72 -9.85 -14.96 11.12
CA ILE A 72 -9.31 -14.74 12.48
C ILE A 72 -10.45 -14.29 13.39
N GLN A 73 -10.76 -15.09 14.38
CA GLN A 73 -11.76 -14.75 15.40
C GLN A 73 -11.13 -14.16 16.66
N ASP A 74 -9.96 -14.69 17.06
CA ASP A 74 -9.16 -14.18 18.16
C ASP A 74 -7.84 -13.63 17.62
N GLN A 75 -7.65 -12.31 17.78
CA GLN A 75 -6.49 -11.55 17.30
C GLN A 75 -5.27 -11.65 18.21
N SER A 76 -5.32 -12.47 19.28
CA SER A 76 -4.13 -12.69 20.10
C SER A 76 -3.04 -13.41 19.28
N GLY A 77 -1.79 -12.98 19.44
CA GLY A 77 -0.69 -13.55 18.67
C GLY A 77 -0.58 -15.08 18.80
N ARG A 78 -0.94 -15.66 19.97
CA ARG A 78 -0.96 -17.11 20.15
C ARG A 78 -2.05 -17.78 19.33
N ALA A 79 -3.28 -17.26 19.33
CA ALA A 79 -4.38 -17.83 18.54
C ALA A 79 -4.11 -17.73 17.03
N VAL A 80 -3.58 -16.60 16.56
CA VAL A 80 -3.18 -16.41 15.15
C VAL A 80 -2.07 -17.40 14.79
N ALA A 81 -1.04 -17.56 15.62
CA ALA A 81 0.04 -18.52 15.38
C ALA A 81 -0.46 -19.96 15.32
N ASP A 82 -1.31 -20.36 16.25
CA ASP A 82 -1.88 -21.71 16.28
C ASP A 82 -2.76 -21.97 15.05
N THR A 83 -3.52 -20.97 14.60
CA THR A 83 -4.31 -21.04 13.37
C THR A 83 -3.43 -21.22 12.14
N ILE A 84 -2.36 -20.44 11.98
CA ILE A 84 -1.40 -20.57 10.87
C ILE A 84 -0.73 -21.95 10.89
N ILE A 85 -0.22 -22.38 12.05
CA ILE A 85 0.47 -23.66 12.18
C ILE A 85 -0.46 -24.83 11.86
N LYS A 86 -1.69 -24.78 12.38
CA LYS A 86 -2.69 -25.81 12.09
C LYS A 86 -3.00 -25.87 10.60
N PHE A 87 -3.23 -24.75 9.97
CA PHE A 87 -3.50 -24.67 8.53
C PHE A 87 -2.38 -25.28 7.69
N LEU A 88 -1.11 -24.97 7.99
CA LEU A 88 0.03 -25.52 7.27
C LEU A 88 0.17 -27.03 7.48
N LEU A 89 -0.11 -27.52 8.69
CA LEU A 89 -0.15 -28.96 8.99
C LEU A 89 -1.30 -29.67 8.27
N ASP A 90 -2.50 -29.10 8.28
CA ASP A 90 -3.68 -29.65 7.60
C ASP A 90 -3.49 -29.74 6.08
N LEU A 91 -2.70 -28.83 5.49
CA LEU A 91 -2.28 -28.91 4.09
C LEU A 91 -1.23 -30.01 3.83
N GLY A 92 -0.63 -30.61 4.83
CA GLY A 92 0.43 -31.61 4.68
C GLY A 92 1.83 -31.03 4.45
N ILE A 93 2.05 -29.76 4.83
CA ILE A 93 3.39 -29.15 4.77
C ILE A 93 4.27 -29.70 5.89
N ILE A 94 5.50 -30.08 5.55
CA ILE A 94 6.47 -30.62 6.51
C ILE A 94 7.08 -29.47 7.31
N MET A 95 6.45 -29.15 8.44
CA MET A 95 6.82 -28.00 9.30
C MET A 95 8.24 -28.05 9.85
N HIS A 96 8.89 -29.22 9.90
CA HIS A 96 10.31 -29.33 10.25
C HIS A 96 11.22 -28.59 9.25
N ASN A 97 10.75 -28.33 8.04
CA ASN A 97 11.45 -27.59 7.00
C ASN A 97 11.28 -26.07 7.09
N LEU A 98 10.51 -25.56 8.05
CA LEU A 98 10.33 -24.13 8.27
C LEU A 98 11.64 -23.48 8.74
N ARG A 99 12.15 -22.48 8.01
CA ARG A 99 13.40 -21.77 8.29
C ARG A 99 13.21 -20.27 8.51
N GLY A 100 12.12 -19.71 8.04
CA GLY A 100 11.85 -18.29 8.16
C GLY A 100 10.38 -18.00 8.38
N GLN A 101 10.12 -16.85 8.98
CA GLN A 101 8.80 -16.29 9.14
C GLN A 101 8.87 -14.78 8.95
N CYS A 102 7.91 -14.20 8.22
CA CYS A 102 7.88 -12.78 7.90
C CYS A 102 6.47 -12.22 8.09
N TYR A 103 6.36 -11.20 8.92
CA TYR A 103 5.11 -10.52 9.24
C TYR A 103 5.33 -9.01 9.25
N ASP A 104 4.23 -8.26 9.33
CA ASP A 104 4.26 -6.83 9.59
C ASP A 104 4.69 -6.49 11.03
N GLY A 105 4.64 -5.20 11.40
CA GLY A 105 5.01 -4.70 12.72
C GLY A 105 3.87 -4.69 13.75
N ALA A 106 2.72 -5.31 13.48
CA ALA A 106 1.60 -5.36 14.43
C ALA A 106 2.01 -6.03 15.73
N SER A 107 1.52 -5.55 16.86
CA SER A 107 1.91 -6.06 18.18
C SER A 107 1.55 -7.54 18.38
N SER A 108 0.46 -8.01 17.75
CA SER A 108 0.05 -9.42 17.68
C SER A 108 1.09 -10.28 16.97
N MET A 109 1.78 -9.73 15.97
CA MET A 109 2.78 -10.42 15.16
C MET A 109 4.16 -10.41 15.80
N VAL A 110 4.66 -9.24 16.25
CA VAL A 110 6.07 -9.06 16.68
C VAL A 110 6.31 -9.23 18.17
N GLY A 111 5.29 -9.37 18.98
CA GLY A 111 5.41 -9.48 20.44
C GLY A 111 6.41 -10.56 20.87
N LYS A 112 7.40 -10.19 21.72
CA LYS A 112 8.52 -11.06 22.10
C LYS A 112 8.12 -12.27 22.93
N ALA A 113 6.99 -12.20 23.65
CA ALA A 113 6.52 -13.29 24.51
C ALA A 113 5.31 -14.05 23.92
N ASN A 114 4.33 -13.31 23.41
CA ASN A 114 3.04 -13.85 22.97
C ASN A 114 2.69 -13.49 21.52
N GLY A 115 3.57 -12.83 20.78
CA GLY A 115 3.36 -12.56 19.37
C GLY A 115 3.51 -13.83 18.53
N VAL A 116 2.94 -13.80 17.31
CA VAL A 116 3.02 -14.93 16.37
C VAL A 116 4.46 -15.41 16.22
N GLN A 117 5.41 -14.48 16.03
CA GLN A 117 6.82 -14.82 15.85
C GLN A 117 7.41 -15.60 17.03
N ALA A 118 7.01 -15.28 18.26
CA ALA A 118 7.53 -15.95 19.44
C ALA A 118 6.94 -17.37 19.57
N VAL A 119 5.63 -17.52 19.36
CA VAL A 119 4.93 -18.80 19.42
C VAL A 119 5.40 -19.77 18.32
N VAL A 120 5.56 -19.28 17.09
CA VAL A 120 6.10 -20.10 16.00
C VAL A 120 7.53 -20.55 16.31
N ARG A 121 8.35 -19.65 16.85
CA ARG A 121 9.74 -19.96 17.19
C ARG A 121 9.89 -20.90 18.40
N GLU A 122 8.94 -20.87 19.33
CA GLU A 122 8.85 -21.83 20.44
C GLU A 122 8.70 -23.27 19.92
N LYS A 123 7.84 -23.47 18.90
CA LYS A 123 7.57 -24.78 18.30
C LYS A 123 8.58 -25.17 17.21
N TYR A 124 9.08 -24.18 16.46
CA TYR A 124 10.01 -24.35 15.33
C TYR A 124 11.20 -23.40 15.48
N PRO A 125 12.21 -23.73 16.32
CA PRO A 125 13.31 -22.82 16.66
C PRO A 125 14.14 -22.34 15.46
N ALA A 126 14.16 -23.11 14.36
CA ALA A 126 14.84 -22.76 13.12
C ALA A 126 14.13 -21.67 12.30
N ALA A 127 12.87 -21.33 12.63
CA ALA A 127 12.08 -20.31 11.93
C ALA A 127 12.52 -18.90 12.37
N LEU A 128 13.51 -18.33 11.71
CA LEU A 128 14.00 -16.98 12.01
C LEU A 128 12.95 -15.94 11.60
N TYR A 129 12.66 -15.03 12.54
CA TYR A 129 11.73 -13.93 12.27
C TYR A 129 12.42 -12.80 11.50
N THR A 130 11.77 -12.36 10.46
CA THR A 130 12.16 -11.16 9.69
C THR A 130 10.97 -10.19 9.64
N HIS A 131 11.20 -8.95 9.99
CA HIS A 131 10.19 -7.90 9.81
C HIS A 131 10.05 -7.56 8.31
N CYS A 132 8.83 -7.39 7.84
CA CYS A 132 8.56 -7.01 6.46
C CYS A 132 9.26 -5.68 6.10
N ALA A 133 10.24 -5.72 5.19
CA ALA A 133 11.04 -4.56 4.82
C ALA A 133 10.18 -3.45 4.15
N SER A 134 9.19 -3.85 3.34
CA SER A 134 8.24 -2.90 2.73
C SER A 134 7.41 -2.17 3.79
N HIS A 135 6.95 -2.89 4.82
CA HIS A 135 6.24 -2.28 5.94
C HIS A 135 7.14 -1.34 6.75
N SER A 136 8.39 -1.75 7.03
CA SER A 136 9.38 -0.90 7.73
C SER A 136 9.63 0.40 6.98
N LEU A 137 9.83 0.35 5.66
CA LEU A 137 9.98 1.56 4.84
C LEU A 137 8.73 2.45 4.92
N ASN A 138 7.55 1.85 4.85
CA ASN A 138 6.30 2.60 4.96
C ASN A 138 6.15 3.31 6.32
N LEU A 139 6.53 2.67 7.42
CA LEU A 139 6.54 3.30 8.74
C LEU A 139 7.49 4.50 8.82
N VAL A 140 8.69 4.39 8.24
CA VAL A 140 9.65 5.51 8.17
C VAL A 140 9.06 6.67 7.38
N LEU A 141 8.42 6.41 6.25
CA LEU A 141 7.78 7.44 5.43
C LEU A 141 6.58 8.08 6.13
N CYS A 142 5.77 7.29 6.84
CA CYS A 142 4.69 7.82 7.66
C CYS A 142 5.22 8.72 8.78
N ALA A 143 6.31 8.34 9.44
CA ALA A 143 6.96 9.15 10.47
C ALA A 143 7.51 10.46 9.88
N ALA A 144 8.14 10.42 8.70
CA ALA A 144 8.61 11.62 7.99
C ALA A 144 7.45 12.57 7.62
N CYS A 145 6.26 12.02 7.31
CA CYS A 145 5.04 12.80 7.04
C CYS A 145 4.33 13.34 8.28
N SER A 146 4.85 13.12 9.49
CA SER A 146 4.22 13.59 10.74
C SER A 146 4.38 15.10 11.00
N ILE A 147 5.27 15.77 10.26
CA ILE A 147 5.42 17.24 10.25
C ILE A 147 4.04 17.86 9.97
N THR A 148 3.61 18.80 10.80
CA THR A 148 2.23 19.33 10.83
C THR A 148 1.74 19.76 9.45
N ASP A 149 2.54 20.53 8.73
CA ASP A 149 2.14 21.05 7.41
C ASP A 149 2.00 19.95 6.37
N ILE A 150 2.93 18.97 6.35
CA ILE A 150 2.89 17.82 5.46
C ILE A 150 1.68 16.93 5.78
N ARG A 151 1.45 16.65 7.06
CA ARG A 151 0.29 15.88 7.52
C ARG A 151 -1.01 16.56 7.11
N ASN A 152 -1.12 17.87 7.29
CA ASN A 152 -2.29 18.65 6.93
C ASN A 152 -2.50 18.65 5.41
N CYS A 153 -1.43 18.76 4.61
CA CYS A 153 -1.47 18.64 3.16
C CYS A 153 -2.08 17.30 2.73
N PHE A 154 -1.56 16.18 3.24
CA PHE A 154 -2.12 14.86 2.93
C PHE A 154 -3.56 14.68 3.44
N GLY A 155 -3.91 15.28 4.58
CA GLY A 155 -5.29 15.32 5.09
C GLY A 155 -6.23 16.04 4.13
N THR A 156 -5.83 17.18 3.59
CA THR A 156 -6.59 17.95 2.61
C THR A 156 -6.74 17.19 1.29
N LEU A 157 -5.68 16.55 0.79
CA LEU A 157 -5.73 15.67 -0.38
C LEU A 157 -6.74 14.53 -0.19
N LYS A 158 -6.70 13.86 0.96
CA LYS A 158 -7.63 12.79 1.31
C LYS A 158 -9.07 13.29 1.36
N ALA A 159 -9.30 14.45 1.97
CA ALA A 159 -10.62 15.06 2.05
C ALA A 159 -11.17 15.40 0.66
N ALA A 160 -10.38 16.04 -0.22
CA ALA A 160 -10.77 16.36 -1.58
C ALA A 160 -11.06 15.11 -2.42
N SER A 161 -10.18 14.09 -2.35
CA SER A 161 -10.41 12.82 -3.04
C SER A 161 -11.71 12.15 -2.58
N ASN A 162 -11.95 12.08 -1.28
CA ASN A 162 -13.16 11.49 -0.71
C ASN A 162 -14.41 12.30 -1.06
N PHE A 163 -14.33 13.63 -1.13
CA PHE A 163 -15.43 14.50 -1.52
C PHE A 163 -15.99 14.12 -2.89
N PHE A 164 -15.15 13.94 -3.88
CA PHE A 164 -15.58 13.51 -5.20
C PHE A 164 -15.99 12.02 -5.23
N ARG A 165 -15.21 11.13 -4.65
CA ARG A 165 -15.44 9.67 -4.73
C ARG A 165 -16.69 9.18 -4.03
N LYS A 166 -17.16 9.88 -2.98
CA LYS A 166 -18.35 9.50 -2.21
C LYS A 166 -19.68 9.88 -2.87
N SER A 167 -19.66 10.62 -3.98
CA SER A 167 -20.89 11.04 -4.67
C SER A 167 -20.77 10.87 -6.18
N PRO A 168 -21.68 10.11 -6.81
CA PRO A 168 -21.74 9.99 -8.27
C PRO A 168 -21.88 11.33 -8.99
N ASN A 169 -22.71 12.25 -8.44
CA ASN A 169 -22.92 13.57 -9.04
C ASN A 169 -21.64 14.42 -9.00
N ARG A 170 -20.96 14.47 -7.85
CA ARG A 170 -19.67 15.21 -7.73
C ARG A 170 -18.58 14.59 -8.59
N SER A 171 -18.55 13.25 -8.70
CA SER A 171 -17.65 12.55 -9.63
C SER A 171 -17.97 12.88 -11.10
N HIS A 172 -19.23 13.13 -11.43
CA HIS A 172 -19.63 13.53 -12.79
C HIS A 172 -19.10 14.92 -13.13
N VAL A 173 -19.34 15.92 -12.26
CA VAL A 173 -18.82 17.27 -12.43
C VAL A 173 -17.29 17.27 -12.61
N LEU A 174 -16.56 16.50 -11.78
CA LEU A 174 -15.11 16.38 -11.95
C LEU A 174 -14.72 15.82 -13.33
N ARG A 175 -15.43 14.80 -13.82
CA ARG A 175 -15.15 14.24 -15.16
C ARG A 175 -15.40 15.24 -16.28
N GLU A 176 -16.46 16.05 -16.17
CA GLU A 176 -16.73 17.12 -17.12
C GLU A 176 -15.60 18.14 -17.13
N MET A 177 -15.13 18.61 -15.97
CA MET A 177 -14.01 19.53 -15.87
C MET A 177 -12.70 18.92 -16.38
N ILE A 178 -12.44 17.63 -16.12
CA ILE A 178 -11.28 16.94 -16.71
C ILE A 178 -11.36 16.94 -18.24
N SER A 179 -12.53 16.63 -18.80
CA SER A 179 -12.71 16.60 -20.25
C SER A 179 -12.56 17.96 -20.92
N LEU A 180 -12.90 19.05 -20.20
CA LEU A 180 -12.79 20.41 -20.68
C LEU A 180 -11.36 20.98 -20.57
N ILE A 181 -10.70 20.75 -19.44
CA ILE A 181 -9.42 21.41 -19.10
C ILE A 181 -8.21 20.53 -19.47
N SER A 182 -8.36 19.22 -19.34
CA SER A 182 -7.28 18.24 -19.58
C SER A 182 -7.76 17.06 -20.44
N PRO A 183 -8.21 17.31 -21.70
CA PRO A 183 -8.81 16.29 -22.57
C PRO A 183 -7.84 15.13 -22.90
N GLU A 184 -6.53 15.37 -22.84
CA GLU A 184 -5.47 14.38 -23.05
C GLU A 184 -5.27 13.47 -21.83
N SER A 185 -5.84 13.80 -20.68
CA SER A 185 -5.68 13.01 -19.46
C SER A 185 -6.33 11.64 -19.59
N ARG A 186 -5.54 10.60 -19.38
CA ARG A 186 -6.03 9.21 -19.30
C ARG A 186 -6.81 8.94 -18.02
N ARG A 187 -6.65 9.78 -17.00
CA ARG A 187 -7.29 9.63 -15.69
C ARG A 187 -8.57 10.48 -15.64
N GLN A 188 -9.69 9.83 -15.35
CA GLN A 188 -11.01 10.45 -15.27
C GLN A 188 -11.53 10.56 -13.84
N ARG A 189 -10.68 10.27 -12.83
CA ARG A 189 -11.03 10.31 -11.41
C ARG A 189 -9.79 10.43 -10.53
N LEU A 190 -9.96 10.99 -9.34
CA LEU A 190 -8.95 10.97 -8.30
C LEU A 190 -8.82 9.57 -7.69
N LEU A 191 -7.59 9.18 -7.37
CA LEU A 191 -7.30 7.99 -6.59
C LEU A 191 -7.53 8.25 -5.10
N GLY A 192 -7.90 7.22 -4.34
CA GLY A 192 -7.97 7.31 -2.88
C GLY A 192 -6.57 7.30 -2.29
N LEU A 193 -6.35 8.13 -1.26
CA LEU A 193 -5.11 8.04 -0.50
C LEU A 193 -5.16 6.82 0.43
N CYS A 194 -4.24 5.90 0.21
CA CYS A 194 -3.96 4.81 1.13
C CYS A 194 -2.92 5.28 2.17
N GLU A 195 -3.23 5.15 3.45
CA GLU A 195 -2.33 5.61 4.52
C GLU A 195 -1.22 4.59 4.80
N THR A 196 -1.50 3.32 4.55
CA THR A 196 -0.64 2.19 4.91
C THR A 196 0.24 1.69 3.77
N ARG A 197 0.03 2.18 2.52
CA ARG A 197 0.79 1.75 1.34
C ARG A 197 1.35 2.95 0.60
N TRP A 198 2.65 3.13 0.71
CA TRP A 198 3.34 4.30 0.15
C TRP A 198 3.20 4.43 -1.37
N VAL A 199 3.33 3.34 -2.12
CA VAL A 199 3.19 3.36 -3.59
C VAL A 199 1.84 3.92 -4.01
N GLU A 200 0.75 3.43 -3.39
CA GLU A 200 -0.61 3.89 -3.69
C GLU A 200 -0.82 5.35 -3.26
N LYS A 201 -0.21 5.76 -2.14
CA LYS A 201 -0.25 7.15 -1.67
C LYS A 201 0.44 8.09 -2.66
N HIS A 202 1.63 7.73 -3.13
CA HIS A 202 2.36 8.49 -4.14
C HIS A 202 1.56 8.61 -5.45
N ASP A 203 1.03 7.51 -5.97
CA ASP A 203 0.21 7.52 -7.18
C ASP A 203 -1.04 8.40 -7.04
N ALA A 204 -1.64 8.44 -5.84
CA ALA A 204 -2.78 9.31 -5.55
C ALA A 204 -2.36 10.80 -5.56
N VAL A 205 -1.20 11.13 -4.98
CA VAL A 205 -0.67 12.50 -5.00
C VAL A 205 -0.35 12.93 -6.43
N LEU A 206 0.35 12.12 -7.22
CA LEU A 206 0.62 12.42 -8.63
C LEU A 206 -0.67 12.60 -9.44
N SER A 207 -1.65 11.73 -9.21
CA SER A 207 -2.96 11.87 -9.84
C SER A 207 -3.61 13.20 -9.52
N PHE A 208 -3.49 13.64 -8.26
CA PHE A 208 -4.04 14.91 -7.81
C PHE A 208 -3.30 16.10 -8.43
N VAL A 209 -1.97 16.09 -8.44
CA VAL A 209 -1.16 17.17 -9.05
C VAL A 209 -1.50 17.33 -10.52
N ASN A 210 -1.61 16.23 -11.27
CA ASN A 210 -1.95 16.25 -12.70
C ASN A 210 -3.39 16.72 -12.97
N LEU A 211 -4.29 16.57 -12.02
CA LEU A 211 -5.69 16.99 -12.11
C LEU A 211 -6.01 18.22 -11.26
N PHE A 212 -4.99 18.93 -10.78
CA PHE A 212 -5.17 20.06 -9.84
C PHE A 212 -6.15 21.12 -10.37
N GLU A 213 -5.92 21.57 -11.59
CA GLU A 213 -6.75 22.59 -12.25
C GLU A 213 -8.20 22.13 -12.47
N PRO A 214 -8.48 20.94 -13.05
CA PRO A 214 -9.82 20.37 -13.10
C PRO A 214 -10.49 20.19 -11.72
N VAL A 215 -9.72 19.83 -10.70
CA VAL A 215 -10.24 19.66 -9.33
C VAL A 215 -10.74 20.99 -8.76
N ILE A 216 -9.95 22.04 -8.92
CA ILE A 216 -10.34 23.38 -8.47
C ILE A 216 -11.57 23.88 -9.23
N ALA A 217 -11.59 23.75 -10.55
CA ALA A 217 -12.74 24.15 -11.38
C ALA A 217 -14.01 23.37 -11.00
N ALA A 218 -13.89 22.07 -10.73
CA ALA A 218 -15.02 21.24 -10.28
C ALA A 218 -15.53 21.64 -8.89
N LEU A 219 -14.65 22.04 -7.97
CA LEU A 219 -15.04 22.55 -6.66
C LEU A 219 -15.77 23.91 -6.78
N GLU A 220 -15.32 24.79 -7.64
CA GLU A 220 -15.95 26.08 -7.92
C GLU A 220 -17.33 25.90 -8.56
N GLU A 221 -17.46 25.01 -9.54
CA GLU A 221 -18.74 24.66 -10.14
C GLU A 221 -19.74 24.12 -9.11
N ILE A 222 -19.29 23.21 -8.23
CA ILE A 222 -20.14 22.67 -7.16
C ILE A 222 -20.48 23.73 -6.12
N ASN A 223 -19.58 24.68 -5.85
CA ASN A 223 -19.85 25.79 -4.94
C ASN A 223 -20.95 26.72 -5.48
N LEU A 224 -20.96 26.96 -6.81
CA LEU A 224 -21.94 27.85 -7.45
C LEU A 224 -23.29 27.15 -7.68
N ASN A 225 -23.29 25.93 -8.17
CA ASN A 225 -24.47 25.25 -8.72
C ASN A 225 -24.85 23.97 -7.94
N GLY A 226 -24.15 23.65 -6.86
CA GLY A 226 -24.43 22.48 -6.04
C GLY A 226 -25.63 22.63 -5.11
N ASN A 227 -26.07 21.52 -4.52
CA ASN A 227 -27.20 21.46 -3.61
C ASN A 227 -26.79 20.98 -2.20
N GLY A 228 -27.58 21.33 -1.19
CA GLY A 228 -27.40 20.92 0.19
C GLY A 228 -26.13 21.47 0.81
N GLU A 229 -25.33 20.61 1.45
CA GLU A 229 -24.08 20.98 2.12
C GLU A 229 -22.86 20.98 1.16
N SER A 230 -23.04 20.48 -0.07
CA SER A 230 -21.94 20.33 -1.04
C SER A 230 -21.26 21.64 -1.41
N PRO A 231 -21.96 22.79 -1.60
CA PRO A 231 -21.35 24.07 -1.88
C PRO A 231 -20.39 24.53 -0.78
N VAL A 232 -20.81 24.46 0.48
CA VAL A 232 -19.98 24.88 1.62
C VAL A 232 -18.72 24.02 1.75
N GLN A 233 -18.87 22.70 1.59
CA GLN A 233 -17.73 21.77 1.62
C GLN A 233 -16.78 22.01 0.44
N ALA A 234 -17.31 22.24 -0.75
CA ALA A 234 -16.53 22.53 -1.96
C ALA A 234 -15.71 23.81 -1.80
N ASN A 235 -16.34 24.88 -1.30
CA ASN A 235 -15.65 26.16 -1.05
C ASN A 235 -14.53 26.00 -0.01
N SER A 236 -14.80 25.31 1.09
CA SER A 236 -13.79 25.06 2.14
C SER A 236 -12.60 24.28 1.60
N LEU A 237 -12.84 23.27 0.76
CA LEU A 237 -11.78 22.49 0.12
C LEU A 237 -10.99 23.32 -0.90
N ALA A 238 -11.65 24.13 -1.73
CA ALA A 238 -10.99 24.99 -2.68
C ALA A 238 -10.04 25.98 -1.98
N LEU A 239 -10.51 26.65 -0.92
CA LEU A 239 -9.67 27.57 -0.13
C LEU A 239 -8.48 26.85 0.51
N ALA A 240 -8.68 25.63 1.05
CA ALA A 240 -7.60 24.85 1.65
C ALA A 240 -6.54 24.42 0.62
N LEU A 241 -6.96 23.98 -0.57
CA LEU A 241 -6.09 23.55 -1.67
C LEU A 241 -5.30 24.70 -2.29
N LEU A 242 -5.83 25.91 -2.27
CA LEU A 242 -5.17 27.11 -2.81
C LEU A 242 -4.32 27.84 -1.76
N SER A 243 -4.32 27.37 -0.51
CA SER A 243 -3.49 27.99 0.51
C SER A 243 -2.00 27.83 0.22
N PRO A 244 -1.16 28.86 0.47
CA PRO A 244 0.29 28.75 0.28
C PRO A 244 0.91 27.59 1.08
N ALA A 245 0.40 27.34 2.29
CA ALA A 245 0.87 26.24 3.14
C ALA A 245 0.63 24.88 2.47
N PHE A 246 -0.54 24.67 1.84
CA PHE A 246 -0.82 23.44 1.10
C PHE A 246 0.12 23.29 -0.11
N LEU A 247 0.22 24.32 -0.95
CA LEU A 247 1.01 24.29 -2.18
C LEU A 247 2.50 24.04 -1.91
N VAL A 248 3.06 24.69 -0.87
CA VAL A 248 4.46 24.47 -0.48
C VAL A 248 4.65 23.07 0.12
N SER A 249 3.71 22.59 0.95
CA SER A 249 3.81 21.26 1.55
C SER A 249 3.69 20.14 0.52
N LEU A 250 3.06 20.40 -0.63
CA LEU A 250 2.97 19.45 -1.73
C LEU A 250 4.35 19.13 -2.32
N LEU A 251 5.34 20.02 -2.15
CA LEU A 251 6.74 19.77 -2.55
C LEU A 251 7.40 18.61 -1.79
N ALA A 252 6.88 18.25 -0.62
CA ALA A 252 7.38 17.09 0.12
C ALA A 252 7.25 15.79 -0.69
N GLU A 253 6.30 15.72 -1.62
CA GLU A 253 6.14 14.59 -2.53
C GLU A 253 7.42 14.31 -3.32
N HIS A 254 8.12 15.33 -3.82
CA HIS A 254 9.35 15.16 -4.59
C HIS A 254 10.47 14.47 -3.81
N VAL A 255 10.57 14.75 -2.50
CA VAL A 255 11.55 14.09 -1.63
C VAL A 255 11.13 12.65 -1.37
N LEU A 256 9.86 12.46 -1.05
CA LEU A 256 9.31 11.15 -0.75
C LEU A 256 9.29 10.23 -1.98
N ALA A 257 9.13 10.80 -3.19
CA ALA A 257 9.17 10.07 -4.46
C ALA A 257 10.50 9.36 -4.71
N MET A 258 11.61 9.85 -4.13
CA MET A 258 12.92 9.19 -4.25
C MET A 258 12.93 7.77 -3.65
N THR A 259 12.01 7.48 -2.74
CA THR A 259 11.87 6.15 -2.12
C THR A 259 10.98 5.20 -2.93
N LEU A 260 10.28 5.70 -3.95
CA LEU A 260 9.32 4.91 -4.73
C LEU A 260 9.94 3.69 -5.45
N PRO A 261 11.12 3.82 -6.11
CA PRO A 261 11.77 2.68 -6.74
C PRO A 261 12.10 1.58 -5.72
N LEU A 262 12.64 1.94 -4.56
CA LEU A 262 12.93 1.01 -3.47
C LEU A 262 11.64 0.35 -2.97
N SER A 263 10.58 1.11 -2.72
CA SER A 263 9.29 0.57 -2.26
C SER A 263 8.72 -0.45 -3.24
N LYS A 264 8.80 -0.19 -4.55
CA LYS A 264 8.36 -1.12 -5.60
C LYS A 264 9.24 -2.37 -5.63
N LYS A 265 10.57 -2.20 -5.52
CA LYS A 265 11.52 -3.32 -5.57
C LYS A 265 11.38 -4.24 -4.35
N LEU A 266 11.19 -3.69 -3.15
CA LEU A 266 10.93 -4.48 -1.93
C LEU A 266 9.64 -5.31 -1.98
N GLN A 267 8.75 -5.04 -2.92
CA GLN A 267 7.50 -5.79 -3.16
C GLN A 267 7.66 -6.82 -4.29
N THR A 268 8.82 -6.94 -4.90
CA THR A 268 9.06 -7.96 -5.93
C THR A 268 9.33 -9.33 -5.31
N ARG A 269 8.84 -10.39 -5.96
CA ARG A 269 8.94 -11.76 -5.45
C ARG A 269 10.36 -12.29 -5.41
N ASN A 270 11.24 -11.81 -6.30
CA ASN A 270 12.56 -12.38 -6.56
C ASN A 270 13.70 -11.53 -6.00
N ILE A 271 13.43 -10.60 -5.07
CA ILE A 271 14.50 -9.81 -4.47
C ILE A 271 15.30 -10.66 -3.48
N ASP A 272 16.62 -10.61 -3.61
CA ASP A 272 17.52 -11.15 -2.59
C ASP A 272 17.91 -10.06 -1.57
N MET A 273 18.44 -10.51 -0.43
CA MET A 273 18.77 -9.62 0.69
C MET A 273 19.93 -8.67 0.35
N SER A 274 20.93 -9.12 -0.41
CA SER A 274 22.08 -8.31 -0.78
C SER A 274 21.66 -7.17 -1.70
N ALA A 275 20.89 -7.49 -2.75
CA ALA A 275 20.36 -6.49 -3.66
C ALA A 275 19.43 -5.47 -2.94
N ALA A 276 18.68 -5.92 -1.93
CA ALA A 276 17.85 -5.01 -1.13
C ALA A 276 18.67 -4.02 -0.31
N ILE A 277 19.78 -4.45 0.28
CA ILE A 277 20.70 -3.58 1.04
C ILE A 277 21.34 -2.55 0.12
N ASP A 278 21.87 -2.96 -1.02
CA ASP A 278 22.46 -2.07 -2.01
C ASP A 278 21.49 -0.98 -2.48
N ASP A 279 20.22 -1.34 -2.70
CA ASP A 279 19.18 -0.39 -3.09
C ASP A 279 18.85 0.60 -1.95
N ILE A 280 18.85 0.15 -0.70
CA ILE A 280 18.64 1.03 0.46
C ILE A 280 19.77 2.06 0.53
N ASP A 281 21.04 1.65 0.36
CA ASP A 281 22.21 2.53 0.37
C ASP A 281 22.13 3.57 -0.76
N VAL A 282 21.72 3.17 -1.96
CA VAL A 282 21.53 4.09 -3.10
C VAL A 282 20.50 5.16 -2.77
N VAL A 283 19.34 4.76 -2.22
CA VAL A 283 18.27 5.71 -1.87
C VAL A 283 18.72 6.62 -0.72
N GLN A 284 19.41 6.08 0.28
CA GLN A 284 19.95 6.89 1.38
C GLN A 284 20.91 7.95 0.87
N GLN A 285 21.86 7.60 0.00
CA GLN A 285 22.79 8.54 -0.61
C GLN A 285 22.07 9.61 -1.44
N ALA A 286 21.03 9.24 -2.18
CA ALA A 286 20.23 10.18 -2.96
C ALA A 286 19.54 11.22 -2.05
N ILE A 287 18.95 10.78 -0.93
CA ILE A 287 18.32 11.67 0.06
C ILE A 287 19.36 12.58 0.73
N GLU A 288 20.53 12.05 1.10
CA GLU A 288 21.61 12.83 1.67
C GLU A 288 22.13 13.91 0.70
N ASN A 289 22.31 13.57 -0.56
CA ASN A 289 22.71 14.51 -1.60
C ASN A 289 21.63 15.58 -1.84
N HIS A 290 20.35 15.18 -1.84
CA HIS A 290 19.24 16.13 -1.93
C HIS A 290 19.24 17.10 -0.73
N ARG A 291 19.49 16.60 0.47
CA ARG A 291 19.60 17.43 1.70
C ARG A 291 20.74 18.44 1.61
N LYS A 292 21.93 18.02 1.12
CA LYS A 292 23.08 18.91 0.93
C LYS A 292 22.79 20.04 -0.07
N ASN A 293 21.98 19.76 -1.09
CA ASN A 293 21.62 20.69 -2.15
C ASN A 293 20.18 21.23 -1.99
N SER A 294 19.64 21.20 -0.78
CA SER A 294 18.22 21.49 -0.51
C SER A 294 17.75 22.87 -1.02
N ASN A 295 18.58 23.92 -0.88
CA ASN A 295 18.23 25.27 -1.34
C ASN A 295 18.02 25.34 -2.86
N VAL A 296 18.89 24.69 -3.65
CA VAL A 296 18.78 24.65 -5.11
C VAL A 296 17.56 23.83 -5.53
N SER A 297 17.37 22.66 -4.93
CA SER A 297 16.23 21.78 -5.18
C SER A 297 14.90 22.44 -4.82
N PHE A 298 14.86 23.12 -3.66
CA PHE A 298 13.67 23.86 -3.21
C PHE A 298 13.33 24.99 -4.17
N SER A 299 14.29 25.81 -4.58
CA SER A 299 14.06 26.93 -5.52
C SER A 299 13.49 26.44 -6.85
N LYS A 300 14.01 25.33 -7.39
CA LYS A 300 13.49 24.71 -8.61
C LYS A 300 12.05 24.21 -8.45
N ASN A 301 11.77 23.49 -7.36
CA ASN A 301 10.44 22.94 -7.11
C ASN A 301 9.44 24.05 -6.75
N PHE A 302 9.88 25.09 -6.05
CA PHE A 302 9.04 26.23 -5.69
C PHE A 302 8.57 27.01 -6.93
N ALA A 303 9.39 27.10 -7.99
CA ALA A 303 8.99 27.69 -9.25
C ALA A 303 7.78 26.93 -9.88
N GLN A 304 7.74 25.59 -9.77
CA GLN A 304 6.59 24.79 -10.24
C GLN A 304 5.32 25.10 -9.43
N VAL A 305 5.45 25.30 -8.13
CA VAL A 305 4.31 25.70 -7.28
C VAL A 305 3.81 27.09 -7.65
N GLN A 306 4.71 28.03 -7.96
CA GLN A 306 4.33 29.36 -8.43
C GLN A 306 3.59 29.29 -9.77
N GLU A 307 3.95 28.36 -10.67
CA GLU A 307 3.20 28.16 -11.92
C GLU A 307 1.79 27.60 -11.65
N LEU A 308 1.65 26.65 -10.72
CA LEU A 308 0.33 26.15 -10.32
C LEU A 308 -0.54 27.26 -9.69
N ALA A 309 0.07 28.16 -8.91
CA ALA A 309 -0.64 29.29 -8.31
C ALA A 309 -1.06 30.35 -9.36
N LYS A 310 -0.19 30.65 -10.35
CA LYS A 310 -0.46 31.65 -11.40
C LYS A 310 -1.54 31.22 -12.40
N LYS A 311 -1.71 29.92 -12.64
CA LYS A 311 -2.75 29.40 -13.53
C LYS A 311 -4.18 29.77 -13.11
N LYS A 312 -4.35 30.40 -11.94
CA LYS A 312 -5.63 30.81 -11.38
C LYS A 312 -5.88 32.33 -11.37
N GLU A 313 -4.92 33.14 -11.73
CA GLU A 313 -5.10 34.61 -11.84
C GLU A 313 -5.57 35.06 -13.24
N CYS A 314 -5.94 34.12 -14.14
CA CYS A 314 -6.49 34.39 -15.45
C CYS A 314 -7.98 34.09 -15.51
#